data_be22268508b34008a0b0f4fc5c97e9a9
#
_entry.id   be22268508b34008a0b0f4fc5c97e9a9
#
_cell.length_a   1.000
_cell.length_b   1.000
_cell.length_c   1.000
_cell.angle_alpha   90.00
_cell.angle_beta   90.00
_cell.angle_gamma   90.00
#
_symmetry.space_group_name_H-M   'P 1'
#
loop_
_entity.id
_entity.type
_entity.pdbx_description
1 polymer ?
#
loop_
_entity_poly.entity_id
_entity_poly.type
_entity_poly.pdbx_seq_one_letter_code
_entity_poly.pdbx_strand_id
1 'polypeptide(L)' 'MKRMLQSGGKTTSRSVSETKKKYVASQQNWKCNNCNSQLSHTFEVDHKIDLQYGGTNHVSNLVALCRNCHGEKTAQNKLQ' A
#
# COMPACT_ATOMS: atom_id res chain seq x y z
N MET A 1 0.19 4.67 -24.41
CA MET A 1 -0.44 4.30 -24.23
C MET A 1 -1.10 4.05 -24.16
N LYS A 2 -1.16 3.88 -24.08
CA LYS A 2 -1.97 3.43 -23.94
C LYS A 2 -2.55 3.20 -23.44
N ARG A 3 -2.46 3.09 -23.15
CA ARG A 3 -3.17 2.65 -22.62
C ARG A 3 -3.86 2.58 -22.21
N MET A 4 -3.75 2.59 -22.02
CA MET A 4 -4.52 2.30 -21.62
C MET A 4 -5.16 2.33 -21.41
N LEU A 5 -5.05 2.41 -21.30
CA LEU A 5 -5.84 2.22 -21.21
C LEU A 5 -6.45 2.04 -20.90
N GLN A 6 -6.47 1.84 -20.74
CA GLN A 6 -7.21 1.46 -20.58
C GLN A 6 -7.76 0.99 -20.12
N SER A 7 -7.51 0.92 -20.07
CA SER A 7 -8.01 0.38 -19.62
C SER A 7 -8.76 0.30 -18.90
N GLY A 8 -8.76 0.14 -19.08
CA GLY A 8 -9.93 -0.32 -18.41
C GLY A 8 -10.17 0.16 -17.04
N GLY A 9 -10.48 1.18 -16.87
CA GLY A 9 -10.64 1.74 -15.56
C GLY A 9 -11.81 1.24 -14.76
N LYS A 10 -12.38 0.10 -15.12
CA LYS A 10 -13.55 -0.39 -14.42
C LYS A 10 -13.24 -1.08 -13.11
N THR A 11 -12.06 -1.65 -13.00
CA THR A 11 -11.67 -2.33 -11.78
C THR A 11 -10.81 -1.42 -10.95
N THR A 12 -10.87 -1.59 -9.63
CA THR A 12 -10.04 -0.83 -8.72
C THR A 12 -8.58 -1.25 -8.93
N SER A 13 -7.74 -0.29 -9.24
CA SER A 13 -6.33 -0.53 -9.41
C SER A 13 -5.66 -0.80 -8.07
N ARG A 14 -4.69 -1.71 -8.06
CA ARG A 14 -3.88 -1.91 -6.86
C ARG A 14 -2.81 -0.83 -6.74
N SER A 15 -2.60 -0.08 -7.82
CA SER A 15 -1.60 0.98 -7.83
C SER A 15 -2.08 2.18 -7.03
N VAL A 16 -1.20 2.74 -6.26
CA VAL A 16 -1.45 3.94 -5.48
C VAL A 16 -0.43 4.98 -5.93
N SER A 17 -0.88 6.21 -6.14
CA SER A 17 0.00 7.26 -6.63
C SER A 17 1.13 7.52 -5.62
N GLU A 18 2.25 8.01 -6.13
CA GLU A 18 3.39 8.32 -5.26
C GLU A 18 3.04 9.39 -4.24
N THR A 19 2.25 10.37 -4.66
CA THR A 19 1.81 11.43 -3.75
C THR A 19 1.01 10.86 -2.60
N LYS A 20 0.10 9.94 -2.90
CA LYS A 20 -0.74 9.32 -1.88
C LYS A 20 0.11 8.47 -0.93
N LYS A 21 1.08 7.75 -1.47
CA LYS A 21 1.99 6.95 -0.64
C LYS A 21 2.75 7.82 0.33
N LYS A 22 3.27 8.95 -0.15
CA LYS A 22 4.02 9.87 0.69
C LYS A 22 3.12 10.50 1.75
N TYR A 23 1.88 10.80 1.38
CA TYR A 23 0.93 11.33 2.34
C TYR A 23 0.71 10.34 3.49
N VAL A 24 0.48 9.07 3.16
CA VAL A 24 0.27 8.04 4.17
C VAL A 24 1.49 7.94 5.10
N ALA A 25 2.68 7.89 4.51
CA ALA A 25 3.91 7.80 5.31
C ALA A 25 4.07 9.01 6.22
N SER A 26 3.77 10.21 5.71
CA SER A 26 3.93 11.43 6.50
C SER A 26 2.97 11.43 7.70
N GLN A 27 1.79 10.85 7.56
CA GLN A 27 0.84 10.76 8.66
C GLN A 27 1.32 9.80 9.75
N GLN A 28 2.28 8.96 9.44
CA GLN A 28 2.89 8.04 10.39
C GLN A 28 4.26 8.56 10.87
N ASN A 29 4.55 9.82 10.61
CA ASN A 29 5.84 10.43 10.95
C ASN A 29 7.00 9.67 10.30
N TRP A 30 6.76 9.13 9.09
CA TRP A 30 7.74 8.37 8.32
C TRP A 30 8.28 7.16 9.08
N LYS A 31 7.41 6.54 9.86
CA LYS A 31 7.76 5.32 10.59
C LYS A 31 6.85 4.19 10.18
N CYS A 32 7.41 2.97 10.18
CA CYS A 32 6.67 1.78 9.83
C CYS A 32 5.49 1.60 10.78
N ASN A 33 4.33 1.33 10.22
CA ASN A 33 3.12 1.16 11.03
C ASN A 33 3.17 -0.09 11.91
N ASN A 34 4.03 -1.05 11.56
CA ASN A 34 4.13 -2.30 12.29
C ASN A 34 5.27 -2.32 13.30
N CYS A 35 6.49 -2.02 12.86
CA CYS A 35 7.66 -2.11 13.74
C CYS A 35 8.17 -0.76 14.21
N ASN A 36 7.60 0.31 13.71
CA ASN A 36 7.94 1.68 14.11
C ASN A 36 9.36 2.11 13.74
N SER A 37 10.00 1.38 12.84
CA SER A 37 11.30 1.78 12.32
C SER A 37 11.17 2.93 11.35
N GLN A 38 12.23 3.72 11.20
CA GLN A 38 12.25 4.79 10.22
C GLN A 38 12.07 4.20 8.83
N LEU A 39 11.11 4.76 8.07
CA LEU A 39 10.88 4.31 6.70
C LEU A 39 11.98 4.85 5.79
N SER A 40 12.47 4.00 4.91
CA SER A 40 13.43 4.39 3.89
C SER A 40 12.69 4.62 2.58
N HIS A 41 13.43 4.99 1.55
CA HIS A 41 12.84 5.22 0.23
C HIS A 41 12.25 3.94 -0.38
N THR A 42 12.55 2.78 0.21
CA THR A 42 12.03 1.50 -0.26
C THR A 42 10.77 1.07 0.48
N PHE A 43 10.14 1.99 1.22
CA PHE A 43 8.94 1.62 1.96
C PHE A 43 7.81 1.20 1.01
N GLU A 44 6.90 0.40 1.54
CA GLU A 44 5.76 -0.10 0.77
C GLU A 44 4.47 0.36 1.43
N VAL A 45 3.42 0.52 0.62
CA VAL A 45 2.10 0.87 1.13
C VAL A 45 1.20 -0.32 0.92
N ASP A 46 0.45 -0.67 1.96
CA ASP A 46 -0.44 -1.82 1.91
C ASP A 46 -1.86 -1.40 2.26
N HIS A 47 -2.81 -2.23 1.93
CA HIS A 47 -4.22 -1.99 2.22
C HIS A 47 -4.59 -2.68 3.54
N LYS A 48 -5.30 -1.95 4.41
CA LYS A 48 -5.78 -2.53 5.65
C LYS A 48 -6.81 -3.61 5.36
N ILE A 49 -7.73 -3.30 4.44
CA ILE A 49 -8.71 -4.25 3.93
C ILE A 49 -8.36 -4.51 2.49
N ASP A 50 -8.14 -5.77 2.15
CA ASP A 50 -7.76 -6.16 0.79
C ASP A 50 -8.83 -5.72 -0.19
N LEU A 51 -8.39 -5.33 -1.39
CA LEU A 51 -9.32 -4.88 -2.43
C LEU A 51 -10.35 -5.95 -2.77
N GLN A 52 -9.94 -7.21 -2.76
CA GLN A 52 -10.87 -8.29 -3.05
C GLN A 52 -11.93 -8.48 -1.98
N TYR A 53 -11.76 -7.89 -0.82
CA TYR A 53 -12.72 -7.96 0.28
C TYR A 53 -13.41 -6.62 0.50
N GLY A 54 -13.48 -5.80 -0.53
CA GLY A 54 -14.18 -4.54 -0.45
C GLY A 54 -13.34 -3.36 -0.02
N GLY A 55 -12.02 -3.54 0.09
CA GLY A 55 -11.14 -2.44 0.42
C GLY A 55 -11.04 -1.43 -0.72
N THR A 56 -10.54 -0.25 -0.42
CA THR A 56 -10.40 0.82 -1.39
C THR A 56 -8.98 1.36 -1.37
N ASN A 57 -8.68 2.25 -2.31
CA ASN A 57 -7.42 2.97 -2.35
C ASN A 57 -7.48 4.30 -1.58
N HIS A 58 -8.49 4.48 -0.77
CA HIS A 58 -8.59 5.68 0.07
C HIS A 58 -7.50 5.66 1.13
N VAL A 59 -6.98 6.84 1.46
CA VAL A 59 -5.87 6.92 2.41
C VAL A 59 -6.20 6.29 3.76
N SER A 60 -7.48 6.31 4.16
CA SER A 60 -7.89 5.71 5.42
C SER A 60 -7.74 4.18 5.43
N ASN A 61 -7.61 3.57 4.26
CA ASN A 61 -7.43 2.14 4.12
C ASN A 61 -5.98 1.76 3.81
N LEU A 62 -5.06 2.70 3.92
CA LEU A 62 -3.66 2.47 3.56
C LEU A 62 -2.76 2.62 4.77
N VAL A 63 -1.70 1.83 4.80
CA VAL A 63 -0.64 1.95 5.80
C VAL A 63 0.69 1.83 5.10
N ALA A 64 1.69 2.54 5.63
CA ALA A 64 3.04 2.46 5.11
C ALA A 64 3.84 1.50 6.00
N LEU A 65 4.55 0.58 5.38
CA LEU A 65 5.34 -0.43 6.08
C LEU A 65 6.75 -0.41 5.53
N CYS A 66 7.71 -0.79 6.36
CA CYS A 66 9.06 -0.99 5.86
C CYS A 66 9.03 -2.26 4.99
N ARG A 67 10.05 -2.39 4.17
CA ARG A 67 10.10 -3.50 3.23
C ARG A 67 10.02 -4.86 3.92
N ASN A 68 10.67 -4.99 5.06
CA ASN A 68 10.68 -6.26 5.80
C ASN A 68 9.29 -6.61 6.31
N CYS A 69 8.59 -5.65 6.92
CA CYS A 69 7.26 -5.90 7.45
C CYS A 69 6.27 -6.21 6.34
N HIS A 70 6.37 -5.50 5.22
CA HIS A 70 5.51 -5.76 4.07
C HIS A 70 5.76 -7.17 3.53
N GLY A 71 7.02 -7.57 3.44
CA GLY A 71 7.37 -8.90 2.97
C GLY A 71 6.84 -9.99 3.89
N GLU A 72 6.95 -9.78 5.19
CA GLU A 72 6.44 -10.75 6.17
C GLU A 72 4.92 -10.90 6.06
N LYS A 73 4.22 -9.79 5.92
CA LYS A 73 2.77 -9.83 5.78
C LYS A 73 2.37 -10.60 4.54
N THR A 74 3.05 -10.36 3.43
CA THR A 74 2.77 -11.06 2.18
C THR A 74 3.02 -12.55 2.33
N ALA A 75 4.12 -12.94 2.98
CA ALA A 75 4.44 -14.33 3.20
C ALA A 75 3.39 -15.02 4.07
N GLN A 76 2.95 -14.36 5.13
CA GLN A 76 1.91 -14.91 6.01
C GLN A 76 0.60 -15.11 5.26
N ASN A 77 0.23 -14.16 4.43
CA ASN A 77 -0.99 -14.27 3.64
C ASN A 77 -0.94 -15.47 2.69
N LYS A 78 0.23 -15.77 2.16
CA LYS A 78 0.37 -16.90 1.25
C LYS A 78 0.34 -18.25 1.96
N LEU A 79 0.63 -18.25 3.25
CA LEU A 79 0.64 -19.50 4.02
C LEU A 79 -0.74 -19.88 4.54
N GLN A 80 -1.71 -18.99 4.38
CA GLN A 80 -3.07 -19.26 4.85
C GLN A 80 -3.96 -19.85 3.74
#